data_64010ecee55a7237f8860c574aec02f4
#
_entry.id   64010ecee55a7237f8860c574aec02f4
#
_cell.length_a   1.000
_cell.length_b   1.000
_cell.length_c   1.000
_cell.angle_alpha   90.00
_cell.angle_beta   90.00
_cell.angle_gamma   90.00
#
_symmetry.space_group_name_H-M   'P 1'
#
loop_
_entity.id
_entity.type
_entity.pdbx_description
1 polymer ?
#
loop_
_entity_poly.entity_id
_entity_poly.type
_entity_poly.pdbx_seq_one_letter_code
_entity_poly.pdbx_strand_id
1 'polypeptide(L)'
;MAMKFRAHDTFFIRKGWLNKGMKYVNFKPDVFVDKEENPMDVLGIGSNMVKALRYWLQAVGLTQEPNHGRRIQTFTRFGKCIFENDRYVEELGTLYLLHYKLVCNKDEATAWYYFFNEFSMSEFTKEDFVAALQNYVLMSDGEASVALRSLNDDFACIVNTYLPRYKTSQKHISPENNIDCPFGELGLIDVLNKDKKIYKKSIPAPESFNPWVILAVITDQAHGRTEIGLNELLTAQCNIGRVFNLDAITMLDVLHQVERLGKIKIIRTAGLDVIRILNQRSFQECVDTYYANIEE
;
A
#
# COMPACT_ATOMS: atom_id res chain seq x y z
N MET A 1 18.69 -9.57 -2.75
CA MET A 1 17.29 -9.28 -3.13
C MET A 1 17.31 -8.23 -4.23
N ALA A 2 16.58 -8.44 -5.32
CA ALA A 2 16.56 -7.47 -6.42
C ALA A 2 15.68 -6.29 -6.05
N MET A 3 16.28 -5.10 -5.92
CA MET A 3 15.53 -3.85 -5.75
C MET A 3 14.88 -3.45 -7.08
N LYS A 4 13.64 -2.98 -7.03
CA LYS A 4 12.87 -2.61 -8.22
C LYS A 4 12.42 -1.16 -8.15
N PHE A 5 12.81 -0.39 -9.16
CA PHE A 5 12.50 1.03 -9.28
C PHE A 5 11.79 1.31 -10.60
N ARG A 6 10.90 2.32 -10.63
CA ARG A 6 10.19 2.80 -11.81
C ARG A 6 9.36 1.73 -12.56
N ALA A 7 9.00 0.64 -11.92
CA ALA A 7 8.23 -0.44 -12.55
C ALA A 7 6.78 -0.02 -12.93
N HIS A 8 6.29 1.06 -12.32
CA HIS A 8 5.00 1.69 -12.61
C HIS A 8 5.01 2.57 -13.89
N ASP A 9 6.12 2.64 -14.64
CA ASP A 9 6.26 3.38 -15.90
C ASP A 9 5.78 4.84 -15.82
N THR A 10 5.98 5.50 -14.67
CA THR A 10 5.55 6.86 -14.28
C THR A 10 4.04 7.04 -14.02
N PHE A 11 3.24 5.97 -14.09
CA PHE A 11 1.81 6.03 -13.82
C PHE A 11 1.48 5.56 -12.40
N PHE A 12 0.85 6.42 -11.61
CA PHE A 12 0.24 6.02 -10.34
C PHE A 12 -1.10 5.31 -10.55
N ILE A 13 -1.60 4.64 -9.52
CA ILE A 13 -2.90 3.95 -9.55
C ILE A 13 -4.00 4.97 -9.79
N ARG A 14 -4.81 4.77 -10.83
CA ARG A 14 -5.97 5.61 -11.14
C ARG A 14 -7.24 4.96 -10.64
N LYS A 15 -8.23 5.76 -10.24
CA LYS A 15 -9.55 5.26 -9.85
C LYS A 15 -10.11 4.34 -10.94
N GLY A 16 -10.59 3.16 -10.54
CA GLY A 16 -11.11 2.14 -11.46
C GLY A 16 -10.07 1.25 -12.16
N TRP A 17 -8.76 1.53 -12.03
CA TRP A 17 -7.72 0.69 -12.65
C TRP A 17 -7.64 -0.69 -12.01
N LEU A 18 -7.66 -0.77 -10.69
CA LEU A 18 -7.61 -2.06 -9.99
C LEU A 18 -8.83 -2.91 -10.32
N ASN A 19 -10.02 -2.31 -10.33
CA ASN A 19 -11.24 -2.98 -10.79
C ASN A 19 -11.11 -3.51 -12.23
N LYS A 20 -10.69 -2.63 -13.16
CA LYS A 20 -10.47 -3.03 -14.55
C LYS A 20 -9.50 -4.21 -14.64
N GLY A 21 -8.35 -4.13 -13.98
CA GLY A 21 -7.35 -5.18 -13.99
C GLY A 21 -7.88 -6.50 -13.43
N MET A 22 -8.50 -6.48 -12.26
CA MET A 22 -9.11 -7.66 -11.63
C MET A 22 -10.18 -8.30 -12.52
N LYS A 23 -11.08 -7.48 -13.10
CA LYS A 23 -12.11 -7.97 -14.01
C LYS A 23 -11.52 -8.74 -15.19
N TYR A 24 -10.51 -8.16 -15.84
CA TYR A 24 -9.92 -8.81 -17.01
C TYR A 24 -9.07 -10.03 -16.65
N VAL A 25 -8.30 -10.01 -15.55
CA VAL A 25 -7.59 -11.19 -15.04
C VAL A 25 -8.56 -12.32 -14.71
N ASN A 26 -9.71 -12.02 -14.13
CA ASN A 26 -10.74 -13.04 -13.84
C ASN A 26 -11.30 -13.67 -15.11
N PHE A 27 -11.51 -12.88 -16.16
CA PHE A 27 -12.09 -13.35 -17.42
C PHE A 27 -11.04 -14.00 -18.33
N LYS A 28 -9.84 -13.39 -18.43
CA LYS A 28 -8.74 -13.79 -19.30
C LYS A 28 -7.40 -13.60 -18.57
N PRO A 29 -6.92 -14.62 -17.83
CA PRO A 29 -5.71 -14.48 -16.99
C PRO A 29 -4.45 -14.12 -17.77
N ASP A 30 -4.40 -14.36 -19.06
CA ASP A 30 -3.29 -14.02 -19.95
C ASP A 30 -3.42 -12.67 -20.66
N VAL A 31 -4.41 -11.86 -20.29
CA VAL A 31 -4.73 -10.56 -20.93
C VAL A 31 -3.51 -9.63 -21.13
N PHE A 32 -2.55 -9.66 -20.24
CA PHE A 32 -1.34 -8.82 -20.32
C PHE A 32 -0.23 -9.39 -21.23
N VAL A 33 -0.33 -10.64 -21.63
CA VAL A 33 0.70 -11.36 -22.41
C VAL A 33 0.14 -12.08 -23.63
N ASP A 34 -1.12 -11.83 -23.94
CA ASP A 34 -1.79 -12.40 -25.10
C ASP A 34 -1.12 -11.90 -26.39
N LYS A 35 -1.00 -12.80 -27.35
CA LYS A 35 -0.41 -12.53 -28.68
C LYS A 35 -1.46 -12.44 -29.78
N GLU A 36 -2.65 -12.94 -29.54
CA GLU A 36 -3.76 -12.97 -30.50
C GLU A 36 -4.59 -11.71 -30.40
N GLU A 37 -4.87 -11.25 -29.17
CA GLU A 37 -5.57 -10.00 -28.92
C GLU A 37 -4.62 -8.99 -28.27
N ASN A 38 -4.55 -7.79 -28.83
CA ASN A 38 -3.69 -6.75 -28.29
C ASN A 38 -4.21 -6.27 -26.93
N PRO A 39 -3.42 -6.39 -25.84
CA PRO A 39 -3.83 -5.91 -24.52
C PRO A 39 -4.32 -4.47 -24.47
N MET A 40 -3.79 -3.58 -25.34
CA MET A 40 -4.21 -2.17 -25.40
C MET A 40 -5.67 -2.06 -25.85
N ASP A 41 -6.07 -2.83 -26.84
CA ASP A 41 -7.42 -2.79 -27.39
C ASP A 41 -8.43 -3.40 -26.41
N VAL A 42 -8.05 -4.54 -25.79
CA VAL A 42 -8.88 -5.22 -24.78
C VAL A 42 -9.09 -4.35 -23.55
N LEU A 43 -8.03 -3.73 -23.04
CA LEU A 43 -8.09 -2.90 -21.83
C LEU A 43 -8.50 -1.45 -22.09
N GLY A 44 -8.46 -1.00 -23.36
CA GLY A 44 -8.77 0.40 -23.75
C GLY A 44 -7.82 1.41 -23.12
N ILE A 45 -6.52 1.08 -23.00
CA ILE A 45 -5.46 1.94 -22.44
C ILE A 45 -4.17 1.79 -23.21
N GLY A 46 -3.32 2.83 -23.21
CA GLY A 46 -2.03 2.81 -23.93
C GLY A 46 -1.03 1.77 -23.39
N SER A 47 -0.03 1.41 -24.19
CA SER A 47 0.92 0.33 -23.90
C SER A 47 1.65 0.47 -22.57
N ASN A 48 2.13 1.66 -22.21
CA ASN A 48 2.78 1.90 -20.93
C ASN A 48 1.80 1.83 -19.75
N MET A 49 0.54 2.21 -19.97
CA MET A 49 -0.51 2.06 -18.96
C MET A 49 -0.88 0.58 -18.74
N VAL A 50 -0.84 -0.24 -19.79
CA VAL A 50 -0.99 -1.72 -19.66
C VAL A 50 0.09 -2.30 -18.76
N LYS A 51 1.36 -1.92 -18.98
CA LYS A 51 2.49 -2.34 -18.15
C LYS A 51 2.33 -1.88 -16.69
N ALA A 52 1.96 -0.61 -16.52
CA ALA A 52 1.74 -0.04 -15.19
C ALA A 52 0.59 -0.73 -14.46
N LEU A 53 -0.55 -0.99 -15.11
CA LEU A 53 -1.66 -1.71 -14.52
C LEU A 53 -1.27 -3.14 -14.11
N ARG A 54 -0.57 -3.85 -14.99
CA ARG A 54 -0.02 -5.19 -14.70
C ARG A 54 0.88 -5.19 -13.47
N TYR A 55 1.77 -4.20 -13.37
CA TYR A 55 2.65 -4.01 -12.21
C TYR A 55 1.86 -3.74 -10.93
N TRP A 56 0.90 -2.80 -10.97
CA TRP A 56 0.14 -2.39 -9.80
C TRP A 56 -0.66 -3.54 -9.19
N LEU A 57 -1.29 -4.38 -10.01
CA LEU A 57 -2.03 -5.55 -9.51
C LEU A 57 -1.15 -6.48 -8.67
N GLN A 58 0.12 -6.63 -9.04
CA GLN A 58 1.09 -7.45 -8.30
C GLN A 58 1.63 -6.69 -7.08
N ALA A 59 2.02 -5.43 -7.25
CA ALA A 59 2.62 -4.63 -6.19
C ALA A 59 1.71 -4.49 -4.98
N VAL A 60 0.39 -4.34 -5.19
CA VAL A 60 -0.62 -4.27 -4.11
C VAL A 60 -1.14 -5.65 -3.67
N GLY A 61 -0.56 -6.74 -4.16
CA GLY A 61 -0.85 -8.11 -3.73
C GLY A 61 -2.16 -8.71 -4.25
N LEU A 62 -2.82 -8.09 -5.24
CA LEU A 62 -4.07 -8.63 -5.82
C LEU A 62 -3.83 -9.84 -6.70
N THR A 63 -2.73 -9.82 -7.46
CA THR A 63 -2.37 -10.90 -8.39
C THR A 63 -0.92 -11.33 -8.19
N GLN A 64 -0.59 -12.47 -8.73
CA GLN A 64 0.75 -13.02 -8.79
C GLN A 64 1.04 -13.61 -10.16
N GLU A 65 2.32 -13.66 -10.54
CA GLU A 65 2.82 -14.30 -11.75
C GLU A 65 3.79 -15.41 -11.41
N PRO A 66 3.86 -16.49 -12.21
CA PRO A 66 4.88 -17.51 -12.04
C PRO A 66 6.26 -16.96 -12.41
N ASN A 67 7.30 -17.38 -11.69
CA ASN A 67 8.67 -16.96 -11.94
C ASN A 67 9.24 -17.50 -13.28
N HIS A 68 8.63 -18.58 -13.81
CA HIS A 68 9.09 -19.27 -15.01
C HIS A 68 7.94 -19.52 -15.99
N GLY A 69 8.25 -19.60 -17.28
CA GLY A 69 7.29 -19.89 -18.33
C GLY A 69 6.46 -18.66 -18.73
N ARG A 70 5.22 -18.90 -19.16
CA ARG A 70 4.30 -17.83 -19.56
C ARG A 70 3.84 -17.07 -18.32
N ARG A 71 4.14 -15.79 -18.26
CA ARG A 71 3.81 -14.91 -17.12
C ARG A 71 2.34 -14.52 -17.12
N ILE A 72 1.48 -15.47 -16.83
CA ILE A 72 0.03 -15.30 -16.71
C ILE A 72 -0.29 -14.86 -15.29
N GLN A 73 -1.08 -13.80 -15.16
CA GLN A 73 -1.52 -13.33 -13.84
C GLN A 73 -2.67 -14.20 -13.31
N THR A 74 -2.57 -14.58 -12.05
CA THR A 74 -3.64 -15.24 -11.30
C THR A 74 -3.91 -14.48 -10.01
N PHE A 75 -5.13 -14.54 -9.51
CA PHE A 75 -5.44 -13.96 -8.20
C PHE A 75 -4.63 -14.61 -7.09
N THR A 76 -4.17 -13.79 -6.14
CA THR A 76 -3.85 -14.27 -4.80
C THR A 76 -5.15 -14.58 -4.05
N ARG A 77 -5.07 -15.29 -2.91
CA ARG A 77 -6.25 -15.47 -2.04
C ARG A 77 -6.82 -14.13 -1.59
N PHE A 78 -5.95 -13.20 -1.21
CA PHE A 78 -6.30 -11.83 -0.84
C PHE A 78 -6.99 -11.08 -1.99
N GLY A 79 -6.41 -11.12 -3.19
CA GLY A 79 -6.99 -10.46 -4.36
C GLY A 79 -8.34 -11.04 -4.78
N LYS A 80 -8.52 -12.36 -4.65
CA LYS A 80 -9.81 -13.01 -4.92
C LYS A 80 -10.88 -12.56 -3.93
N CYS A 81 -10.54 -12.47 -2.64
CA CYS A 81 -11.43 -11.96 -1.61
C CYS A 81 -11.89 -10.52 -1.92
N ILE A 82 -10.96 -9.61 -2.29
CA ILE A 82 -11.32 -8.24 -2.68
C ILE A 82 -12.21 -8.23 -3.92
N PHE A 83 -11.90 -9.04 -4.94
CA PHE A 83 -12.71 -9.09 -6.15
C PHE A 83 -14.16 -9.53 -5.89
N GLU A 84 -14.38 -10.38 -4.92
CA GLU A 84 -15.70 -10.89 -4.54
C GLU A 84 -16.49 -9.90 -3.67
N ASN A 85 -15.83 -9.20 -2.74
CA ASN A 85 -16.49 -8.37 -1.74
C ASN A 85 -16.44 -6.86 -2.05
N ASP A 86 -15.32 -6.35 -2.60
CA ASP A 86 -15.14 -4.92 -2.92
C ASP A 86 -14.38 -4.76 -4.25
N ARG A 87 -14.94 -5.26 -5.34
CA ARG A 87 -14.31 -5.19 -6.67
C ARG A 87 -14.03 -3.78 -7.17
N TYR A 88 -14.75 -2.78 -6.68
CA TYR A 88 -14.59 -1.38 -7.08
C TYR A 88 -13.57 -0.64 -6.23
N VAL A 89 -13.09 -1.25 -5.15
CA VAL A 89 -12.12 -0.70 -4.21
C VAL A 89 -12.62 0.64 -3.64
N GLU A 90 -13.83 0.60 -3.09
CA GLU A 90 -14.51 1.76 -2.52
C GLU A 90 -14.42 1.78 -0.98
N GLU A 91 -14.19 0.63 -0.36
CA GLU A 91 -14.06 0.51 1.09
C GLU A 91 -12.71 1.02 1.59
N LEU A 92 -12.73 1.91 2.59
CA LEU A 92 -11.51 2.48 3.17
C LEU A 92 -10.59 1.40 3.76
N GLY A 93 -11.15 0.36 4.38
CA GLY A 93 -10.36 -0.76 4.90
C GLY A 93 -9.66 -1.54 3.80
N THR A 94 -10.30 -1.70 2.62
CA THR A 94 -9.65 -2.28 1.44
C THR A 94 -8.44 -1.45 1.01
N LEU A 95 -8.58 -0.12 0.98
CA LEU A 95 -7.46 0.78 0.64
C LEU A 95 -6.30 0.65 1.64
N TYR A 96 -6.56 0.56 2.95
CA TYR A 96 -5.52 0.32 3.96
C TYR A 96 -4.85 -1.05 3.79
N LEU A 97 -5.59 -2.10 3.45
CA LEU A 97 -5.03 -3.44 3.22
C LEU A 97 -4.16 -3.48 1.95
N LEU A 98 -4.59 -2.84 0.86
CA LEU A 98 -3.81 -2.71 -0.37
C LEU A 98 -2.53 -1.88 -0.15
N HIS A 99 -2.66 -0.80 0.60
CA HIS A 99 -1.52 0.01 1.03
C HIS A 99 -0.52 -0.82 1.84
N TYR A 100 -0.99 -1.57 2.84
CA TYR A 100 -0.14 -2.47 3.61
C TYR A 100 0.64 -3.44 2.71
N LYS A 101 -0.04 -4.13 1.80
CA LYS A 101 0.63 -5.06 0.87
C LYS A 101 1.66 -4.35 -0.01
N LEU A 102 1.36 -3.14 -0.49
CA LEU A 102 2.27 -2.34 -1.30
C LEU A 102 3.55 -1.97 -0.54
N VAL A 103 3.42 -1.40 0.65
CA VAL A 103 4.56 -0.86 1.39
C VAL A 103 5.39 -1.93 2.11
N CYS A 104 4.87 -3.15 2.22
CA CYS A 104 5.62 -4.31 2.71
C CYS A 104 6.28 -5.11 1.58
N ASN A 105 5.99 -4.78 0.32
CA ASN A 105 6.53 -5.48 -0.85
C ASN A 105 7.87 -4.88 -1.29
N LYS A 106 8.94 -5.19 -0.54
CA LYS A 106 10.27 -4.64 -0.75
C LYS A 106 10.82 -4.94 -2.15
N ASP A 107 10.56 -6.14 -2.67
CA ASP A 107 11.13 -6.61 -3.94
C ASP A 107 10.42 -5.99 -5.17
N GLU A 108 9.11 -5.75 -5.11
CA GLU A 108 8.35 -5.19 -6.21
C GLU A 108 8.18 -3.66 -6.11
N ALA A 109 8.19 -3.09 -4.90
CA ALA A 109 7.92 -1.67 -4.64
C ALA A 109 8.94 -1.05 -3.68
N THR A 110 10.24 -1.18 -3.99
CA THR A 110 11.36 -0.78 -3.12
C THR A 110 11.25 0.66 -2.62
N ALA A 111 10.86 1.62 -3.48
CA ALA A 111 10.73 3.02 -3.09
C ALA A 111 9.58 3.25 -2.09
N TRP A 112 8.45 2.55 -2.24
CA TRP A 112 7.33 2.58 -1.28
C TRP A 112 7.69 1.95 0.06
N TYR A 113 8.34 0.76 0.01
CA TYR A 113 8.87 0.12 1.20
C TYR A 113 9.80 1.07 1.97
N TYR A 114 10.79 1.64 1.27
CA TYR A 114 11.73 2.57 1.88
C TYR A 114 11.03 3.80 2.48
N PHE A 115 10.10 4.41 1.74
CA PHE A 115 9.40 5.62 2.18
C PHE A 115 8.67 5.42 3.51
N PHE A 116 7.93 4.32 3.67
CA PHE A 116 7.13 4.10 4.87
C PHE A 116 7.92 3.44 6.00
N ASN A 117 8.86 2.55 5.71
CA ASN A 117 9.52 1.75 6.74
C ASN A 117 10.88 2.29 7.21
N GLU A 118 11.63 2.97 6.32
CA GLU A 118 13.02 3.36 6.59
C GLU A 118 13.22 4.88 6.63
N PHE A 119 12.53 5.62 5.76
CA PHE A 119 12.67 7.06 5.67
C PHE A 119 12.04 7.75 6.87
N SER A 120 12.87 8.36 7.74
CA SER A 120 12.46 8.84 9.06
C SER A 120 12.01 10.31 9.09
N MET A 121 12.22 11.08 8.04
CA MET A 121 11.82 12.49 8.02
C MET A 121 10.30 12.62 7.96
N SER A 122 9.74 13.39 8.90
CA SER A 122 8.31 13.71 8.93
C SER A 122 7.94 14.80 7.92
N GLU A 123 8.83 15.77 7.69
CA GLU A 123 8.72 16.82 6.68
C GLU A 123 9.87 16.65 5.68
N PHE A 124 9.59 16.73 4.39
CA PHE A 124 10.58 16.41 3.36
C PHE A 124 10.30 17.09 2.03
N THR A 125 11.35 17.27 1.27
CA THR A 125 11.33 17.65 -0.14
C THR A 125 11.63 16.41 -1.02
N LYS A 126 11.53 16.60 -2.33
CA LYS A 126 11.95 15.59 -3.30
C LYS A 126 13.46 15.29 -3.14
N GLU A 127 14.24 16.33 -2.98
CA GLU A 127 15.69 16.26 -2.86
C GLU A 127 16.10 15.45 -1.63
N ASP A 128 15.46 15.67 -0.48
CA ASP A 128 15.70 14.91 0.76
C ASP A 128 15.42 13.43 0.58
N PHE A 129 14.25 13.09 0.03
CA PHE A 129 13.88 11.70 -0.19
C PHE A 129 14.80 10.98 -1.19
N VAL A 130 15.08 11.63 -2.33
CA VAL A 130 15.88 11.02 -3.40
C VAL A 130 17.32 10.79 -2.93
N ALA A 131 17.92 11.75 -2.22
CA ALA A 131 19.26 11.59 -1.65
C ALA A 131 19.29 10.44 -0.62
N ALA A 132 18.31 10.38 0.27
CA ALA A 132 18.22 9.34 1.28
C ALA A 132 17.97 7.94 0.66
N LEU A 133 17.12 7.84 -0.35
CA LEU A 133 16.88 6.58 -1.09
C LEU A 133 18.14 6.13 -1.85
N GLN A 134 18.88 7.05 -2.45
CA GLN A 134 20.13 6.73 -3.12
C GLN A 134 21.16 6.16 -2.13
N ASN A 135 21.29 6.75 -0.96
CA ASN A 135 22.16 6.23 0.10
C ASN A 135 21.70 4.83 0.58
N TYR A 136 20.40 4.62 0.73
CA TYR A 136 19.84 3.31 1.09
C TYR A 136 20.21 2.23 0.05
N VAL A 137 20.10 2.55 -1.24
CA VAL A 137 20.50 1.62 -2.32
C VAL A 137 21.98 1.28 -2.23
N LEU A 138 22.85 2.27 -2.08
CA LEU A 138 24.30 2.07 -1.97
C LEU A 138 24.69 1.24 -0.74
N MET A 139 24.00 1.44 0.40
CA MET A 139 24.25 0.66 1.62
C MET A 139 23.71 -0.77 1.53
N SER A 140 22.63 -0.99 0.78
CA SER A 140 22.01 -2.32 0.64
C SER A 140 22.75 -3.21 -0.37
N ASP A 141 23.31 -2.61 -1.41
CA ASP A 141 24.08 -3.29 -2.47
C ASP A 141 25.09 -2.28 -3.00
N GLY A 142 26.35 -2.42 -2.55
CA GLY A 142 27.43 -1.47 -2.84
C GLY A 142 27.81 -1.36 -4.33
N GLU A 143 27.34 -2.29 -5.17
CA GLU A 143 27.53 -2.28 -6.63
C GLU A 143 26.29 -1.80 -7.38
N ALA A 144 25.13 -1.65 -6.71
CA ALA A 144 23.89 -1.24 -7.35
C ALA A 144 23.95 0.23 -7.77
N SER A 145 23.82 0.47 -9.06
CA SER A 145 23.66 1.80 -9.65
C SER A 145 22.25 1.96 -10.16
N VAL A 146 21.45 2.81 -9.52
CA VAL A 146 20.12 3.18 -9.96
C VAL A 146 20.14 4.57 -10.56
N ALA A 147 19.59 4.73 -11.78
CA ALA A 147 19.53 6.02 -12.42
C ALA A 147 18.73 7.03 -11.57
N LEU A 148 19.28 8.22 -11.32
CA LEU A 148 18.66 9.27 -10.53
C LEU A 148 17.26 9.64 -11.06
N ARG A 149 17.03 9.54 -12.37
CA ARG A 149 15.73 9.73 -12.99
C ARG A 149 14.71 8.73 -12.44
N SER A 150 15.06 7.46 -12.27
CA SER A 150 14.15 6.44 -11.75
C SER A 150 13.71 6.75 -10.32
N LEU A 151 14.64 7.20 -9.46
CA LEU A 151 14.32 7.61 -8.09
C LEU A 151 13.42 8.84 -8.04
N ASN A 152 13.65 9.81 -8.95
CA ASN A 152 12.77 10.98 -9.08
C ASN A 152 11.36 10.60 -9.58
N ASP A 153 11.27 9.66 -10.52
CA ASP A 153 9.99 9.18 -11.05
C ASP A 153 9.21 8.41 -9.96
N ASP A 154 9.90 7.60 -9.13
CA ASP A 154 9.29 6.92 -7.98
C ASP A 154 8.78 7.91 -6.94
N PHE A 155 9.56 8.94 -6.58
CA PHE A 155 9.11 9.99 -5.68
C PHE A 155 7.85 10.69 -6.20
N ALA A 156 7.86 11.09 -7.46
CA ALA A 156 6.70 11.74 -8.08
C ALA A 156 5.47 10.83 -8.07
N CYS A 157 5.66 9.53 -8.31
CA CYS A 157 4.60 8.55 -8.26
C CYS A 157 4.06 8.34 -6.84
N ILE A 158 4.93 8.25 -5.80
CA ILE A 158 4.53 8.17 -4.40
C ILE A 158 3.66 9.38 -4.02
N VAL A 159 4.15 10.59 -4.26
CA VAL A 159 3.41 11.81 -3.95
C VAL A 159 2.04 11.84 -4.66
N ASN A 160 2.00 11.51 -5.96
CA ASN A 160 0.74 11.47 -6.71
C ASN A 160 -0.21 10.34 -6.27
N THR A 161 0.31 9.30 -5.65
CA THR A 161 -0.49 8.18 -5.11
C THR A 161 -1.24 8.60 -3.84
N TYR A 162 -0.61 9.36 -2.95
CA TYR A 162 -1.15 9.64 -1.62
C TYR A 162 -1.68 11.06 -1.41
N LEU A 163 -1.36 12.02 -2.30
CA LEU A 163 -1.93 13.35 -2.19
C LEU A 163 -3.35 13.41 -2.74
N PRO A 164 -4.33 13.83 -1.93
CA PRO A 164 -5.67 14.08 -2.42
C PRO A 164 -5.66 15.27 -3.39
N ARG A 165 -6.23 15.09 -4.57
CA ARG A 165 -6.40 16.18 -5.54
C ARG A 165 -7.72 16.88 -5.28
N TYR A 166 -7.71 17.95 -4.50
CA TYR A 166 -8.88 18.81 -4.34
C TYR A 166 -9.18 19.51 -5.67
N LYS A 167 -10.44 19.41 -6.15
CA LYS A 167 -10.93 20.07 -7.35
C LYS A 167 -10.84 21.60 -7.19
N THR A 168 -9.86 22.23 -7.79
CA THR A 168 -9.63 23.68 -7.65
C THR A 168 -10.41 24.54 -8.66
N SER A 169 -11.03 23.99 -9.70
CA SER A 169 -11.99 24.74 -10.54
C SER A 169 -12.82 23.82 -11.45
N GLN A 170 -14.11 24.16 -11.60
CA GLN A 170 -15.05 23.46 -12.48
C GLN A 170 -14.84 23.76 -13.99
N LYS A 171 -13.90 24.64 -14.36
CA LYS A 171 -13.80 25.18 -15.73
C LYS A 171 -13.02 24.35 -16.74
N HIS A 172 -12.27 23.34 -16.33
CA HIS A 172 -11.52 22.45 -17.21
C HIS A 172 -11.56 20.98 -16.72
N ILE A 173 -12.75 20.42 -16.65
CA ILE A 173 -12.93 19.00 -16.38
C ILE A 173 -12.82 18.26 -17.72
N SER A 174 -11.61 17.85 -18.09
CA SER A 174 -11.44 16.73 -19.02
C SER A 174 -11.62 15.44 -18.23
N PRO A 175 -12.36 14.44 -18.74
CA PRO A 175 -12.46 13.12 -18.11
C PRO A 175 -11.09 12.50 -17.80
N GLU A 176 -10.06 12.84 -18.58
CA GLU A 176 -8.69 12.37 -18.42
C GLU A 176 -7.90 13.07 -17.30
N ASN A 177 -8.28 14.30 -16.93
CA ASN A 177 -7.59 15.10 -15.92
C ASN A 177 -8.16 14.92 -14.50
N ASN A 178 -9.25 14.18 -14.34
CA ASN A 178 -9.96 14.01 -13.07
C ASN A 178 -9.75 12.61 -12.48
N ILE A 179 -8.61 12.00 -12.76
CA ILE A 179 -8.31 10.63 -12.34
C ILE A 179 -7.52 10.69 -11.03
N ASP A 180 -8.26 10.78 -9.93
CA ASP A 180 -7.68 10.72 -8.58
C ASP A 180 -7.20 9.29 -8.27
N CYS A 181 -6.12 9.19 -7.49
CA CYS A 181 -5.72 7.93 -6.89
C CYS A 181 -6.60 7.68 -5.64
N PRO A 182 -7.20 6.49 -5.50
CA PRO A 182 -8.00 6.19 -4.32
C PRO A 182 -7.18 6.24 -3.02
N PHE A 183 -5.88 5.99 -3.04
CA PHE A 183 -5.01 6.06 -1.85
C PHE A 183 -4.86 7.47 -1.28
N GLY A 184 -5.24 8.52 -2.01
CA GLY A 184 -5.35 9.87 -1.47
C GLY A 184 -6.34 9.98 -0.29
N GLU A 185 -7.32 9.08 -0.20
CA GLU A 185 -8.30 9.03 0.89
C GLU A 185 -7.69 8.55 2.21
N LEU A 186 -6.52 7.88 2.17
CA LEU A 186 -5.84 7.37 3.37
C LEU A 186 -5.23 8.48 4.25
N GLY A 187 -5.02 9.69 3.72
CA GLY A 187 -4.50 10.81 4.49
C GLY A 187 -3.06 10.64 5.01
N LEU A 188 -2.23 9.85 4.33
CA LEU A 188 -0.88 9.49 4.79
C LEU A 188 0.20 10.49 4.41
N ILE A 189 -0.06 11.33 3.39
CA ILE A 189 0.84 12.41 2.94
C ILE A 189 0.03 13.67 2.71
N ASP A 190 0.56 14.81 3.11
CA ASP A 190 -0.03 16.12 2.87
C ASP A 190 1.02 17.13 2.40
N VAL A 191 0.56 18.27 1.88
CA VAL A 191 1.41 19.38 1.44
C VAL A 191 1.55 20.39 2.58
N LEU A 192 2.76 20.51 3.12
CA LEU A 192 3.05 21.54 4.12
C LEU A 192 3.25 22.92 3.48
N ASN A 193 3.96 22.99 2.35
CA ASN A 193 4.20 24.23 1.62
C ASN A 193 4.21 23.97 0.11
N LYS A 194 3.21 24.53 -0.61
CA LYS A 194 3.07 24.35 -2.05
C LYS A 194 4.18 25.01 -2.87
N ASP A 195 4.58 26.23 -2.48
CA ASP A 195 5.56 27.01 -3.25
C ASP A 195 6.95 26.38 -3.17
N LYS A 196 7.32 25.90 -1.98
CA LYS A 196 8.58 25.23 -1.71
C LYS A 196 8.54 23.72 -1.97
N LYS A 197 7.36 23.17 -2.34
CA LYS A 197 7.14 21.72 -2.52
C LYS A 197 7.61 20.88 -1.33
N ILE A 198 7.27 21.34 -0.12
CA ILE A 198 7.52 20.62 1.12
C ILE A 198 6.28 19.79 1.44
N TYR A 199 6.49 18.52 1.68
CA TYR A 199 5.49 17.52 2.03
C TYR A 199 5.67 17.09 3.48
N LYS A 200 4.63 16.48 4.04
CA LYS A 200 4.71 15.86 5.37
C LYS A 200 4.05 14.49 5.38
N LYS A 201 4.58 13.60 6.21
CA LYS A 201 3.86 12.39 6.62
C LYS A 201 2.74 12.81 7.56
N SER A 202 1.52 12.38 7.28
CA SER A 202 0.35 12.69 8.10
C SER A 202 -0.13 11.45 8.84
N ILE A 203 -0.73 11.67 9.99
CA ILE A 203 -1.29 10.63 10.86
C ILE A 203 -2.80 10.61 10.61
N PRO A 204 -3.37 9.50 10.10
CA PRO A 204 -4.82 9.38 9.95
C PRO A 204 -5.52 9.36 11.31
N ALA A 205 -6.78 9.81 11.33
CA ALA A 205 -7.58 9.77 12.56
C ALA A 205 -7.84 8.31 12.99
N PRO A 206 -7.78 7.98 14.30
CA PRO A 206 -7.98 6.61 14.79
C PRO A 206 -9.28 5.96 14.29
N GLU A 207 -10.33 6.77 14.12
CA GLU A 207 -11.67 6.33 13.68
C GLU A 207 -11.70 5.88 12.21
N SER A 208 -10.70 6.25 11.41
CA SER A 208 -10.58 5.82 10.02
C SER A 208 -10.17 4.35 9.87
N PHE A 209 -9.65 3.76 10.94
CA PHE A 209 -9.19 2.38 10.93
C PHE A 209 -10.26 1.40 11.37
N ASN A 210 -10.60 0.45 10.52
CA ASN A 210 -11.38 -0.69 10.97
C ASN A 210 -10.51 -1.61 11.83
N PRO A 211 -10.96 -2.02 13.03
CA PRO A 211 -10.16 -2.84 13.94
C PRO A 211 -9.72 -4.20 13.35
N TRP A 212 -10.49 -4.78 12.43
CA TRP A 212 -10.12 -6.02 11.75
C TRP A 212 -8.96 -5.83 10.77
N VAL A 213 -8.87 -4.66 10.11
CA VAL A 213 -7.74 -4.29 9.25
C VAL A 213 -6.46 -4.19 10.06
N ILE A 214 -6.51 -3.52 11.22
CA ILE A 214 -5.36 -3.41 12.13
C ILE A 214 -4.96 -4.79 12.66
N LEU A 215 -5.93 -5.61 13.08
CA LEU A 215 -5.66 -6.96 13.54
C LEU A 215 -5.02 -7.82 12.44
N ALA A 216 -5.43 -7.67 11.18
CA ALA A 216 -4.84 -8.38 10.05
C ALA A 216 -3.34 -8.08 9.94
N VAL A 217 -2.95 -6.80 10.00
CA VAL A 217 -1.53 -6.40 9.96
C VAL A 217 -0.76 -6.96 11.17
N ILE A 218 -1.32 -6.82 12.37
CA ILE A 218 -0.69 -7.32 13.60
C ILE A 218 -0.44 -8.84 13.51
N THR A 219 -1.42 -9.60 13.07
CA THR A 219 -1.30 -11.08 12.99
C THR A 219 -0.35 -11.53 11.90
N ASP A 220 -0.28 -10.81 10.76
CA ASP A 220 0.69 -11.06 9.70
C ASP A 220 2.14 -10.85 10.22
N GLN A 221 2.38 -9.75 10.95
CA GLN A 221 3.69 -9.41 11.50
C GLN A 221 4.05 -10.17 12.79
N ALA A 222 3.06 -10.75 13.46
CA ALA A 222 3.30 -11.59 14.63
C ALA A 222 4.09 -12.87 14.30
N HIS A 223 4.00 -13.38 13.08
CA HIS A 223 4.64 -14.63 12.65
C HIS A 223 4.38 -15.80 13.64
N GLY A 224 3.14 -15.92 14.14
CA GLY A 224 2.72 -16.95 15.09
C GLY A 224 3.02 -16.65 16.56
N ARG A 225 3.67 -15.51 16.88
CA ARG A 225 3.86 -15.09 18.27
C ARG A 225 2.52 -14.67 18.90
N THR A 226 2.38 -14.90 20.18
CA THR A 226 1.19 -14.51 20.95
C THR A 226 1.35 -13.16 21.65
N GLU A 227 2.57 -12.67 21.79
CA GLU A 227 2.87 -11.37 22.39
C GLU A 227 3.80 -10.56 21.51
N ILE A 228 3.53 -9.26 21.42
CA ILE A 228 4.31 -8.29 20.63
C ILE A 228 4.49 -7.02 21.48
N GLY A 229 5.72 -6.51 21.53
CA GLY A 229 6.01 -5.26 22.24
C GLY A 229 5.35 -4.04 21.59
N LEU A 230 4.83 -3.09 22.37
CA LEU A 230 4.25 -1.85 21.85
C LEU A 230 5.27 -1.05 21.03
N ASN A 231 6.53 -1.01 21.48
CA ASN A 231 7.59 -0.37 20.72
C ASN A 231 7.85 -1.06 19.36
N GLU A 232 7.76 -2.39 19.31
CA GLU A 232 7.87 -3.15 18.05
C GLU A 232 6.73 -2.81 17.09
N LEU A 233 5.48 -2.75 17.58
CA LEU A 233 4.33 -2.33 16.77
C LEU A 233 4.50 -0.93 16.19
N LEU A 234 5.15 -0.02 16.94
CA LEU A 234 5.37 1.36 16.53
C LEU A 234 6.53 1.51 15.54
N THR A 235 7.64 0.79 15.75
CA THR A 235 8.92 1.10 15.09
C THR A 235 9.42 0.05 14.11
N ALA A 236 8.95 -1.21 14.22
CA ALA A 236 9.41 -2.26 13.32
C ALA A 236 8.84 -2.07 11.90
N GLN A 237 9.64 -2.49 10.93
CA GLN A 237 9.26 -2.48 9.52
C GLN A 237 8.00 -3.31 9.29
N CYS A 238 7.15 -2.88 8.36
CA CYS A 238 5.88 -3.51 8.01
C CYS A 238 4.85 -3.59 9.15
N ASN A 239 5.14 -3.00 10.31
CA ASN A 239 4.19 -2.94 11.42
C ASN A 239 3.33 -1.68 11.36
N ILE A 240 2.23 -1.68 12.12
CA ILE A 240 1.17 -0.65 12.05
C ILE A 240 1.69 0.78 12.21
N GLY A 241 2.67 1.01 13.09
CA GLY A 241 3.26 2.34 13.31
C GLY A 241 3.93 2.88 12.04
N ARG A 242 4.76 2.07 11.38
CA ARG A 242 5.47 2.47 10.15
C ARG A 242 4.53 2.55 8.96
N VAL A 243 3.73 1.51 8.75
CA VAL A 243 2.84 1.41 7.59
C VAL A 243 1.83 2.57 7.55
N PHE A 244 1.26 2.93 8.69
CA PHE A 244 0.19 3.92 8.76
C PHE A 244 0.65 5.28 9.34
N ASN A 245 1.96 5.51 9.47
CA ASN A 245 2.53 6.72 10.06
C ASN A 245 2.02 7.02 11.48
N LEU A 246 1.67 6.01 12.29
CA LEU A 246 1.11 6.25 13.62
C LEU A 246 2.18 6.73 14.59
N ASP A 247 1.81 7.67 15.43
CA ASP A 247 2.54 7.96 16.66
C ASP A 247 2.07 7.05 17.81
N ALA A 248 2.72 7.14 18.97
CA ALA A 248 2.43 6.27 20.09
C ALA A 248 1.02 6.47 20.67
N ILE A 249 0.48 7.69 20.61
CA ILE A 249 -0.86 8.03 21.12
C ILE A 249 -1.91 7.45 20.21
N THR A 250 -1.86 7.80 18.93
CA THR A 250 -2.80 7.31 17.90
C THR A 250 -2.76 5.79 17.80
N MET A 251 -1.57 5.19 17.88
CA MET A 251 -1.43 3.73 17.90
C MET A 251 -2.17 3.09 19.08
N LEU A 252 -2.07 3.65 20.30
CA LEU A 252 -2.78 3.14 21.46
C LEU A 252 -4.29 3.27 21.30
N ASP A 253 -4.79 4.38 20.74
CA ASP A 253 -6.22 4.57 20.47
C ASP A 253 -6.75 3.52 19.50
N VAL A 254 -6.01 3.25 18.44
CA VAL A 254 -6.32 2.19 17.47
C VAL A 254 -6.27 0.80 18.13
N LEU A 255 -5.26 0.51 18.95
CA LEU A 255 -5.14 -0.77 19.67
C LEU A 255 -6.29 -0.97 20.68
N HIS A 256 -6.77 0.10 21.35
CA HIS A 256 -7.95 0.01 22.20
C HIS A 256 -9.22 -0.34 21.44
N GLN A 257 -9.35 0.08 20.18
CA GLN A 257 -10.47 -0.37 19.32
C GLN A 257 -10.40 -1.88 19.05
N VAL A 258 -9.18 -2.41 18.75
CA VAL A 258 -8.97 -3.86 18.57
C VAL A 258 -9.19 -4.63 19.88
N GLU A 259 -8.79 -4.07 21.03
CA GLU A 259 -9.02 -4.68 22.34
C GLU A 259 -10.52 -4.82 22.66
N ARG A 260 -11.35 -3.85 22.26
CA ARG A 260 -12.83 -3.93 22.41
C ARG A 260 -13.45 -5.08 21.63
N LEU A 261 -12.82 -5.54 20.55
CA LEU A 261 -13.24 -6.78 19.86
C LEU A 261 -12.94 -8.05 20.65
N GLY A 262 -12.21 -7.96 21.78
CA GLY A 262 -11.78 -9.13 22.57
C GLY A 262 -10.76 -10.01 21.83
N LYS A 263 -9.99 -9.45 20.89
CA LYS A 263 -9.01 -10.21 20.09
C LYS A 263 -7.58 -10.01 20.55
N ILE A 264 -7.32 -8.89 21.20
CA ILE A 264 -6.04 -8.63 21.88
C ILE A 264 -6.29 -8.17 23.31
N LYS A 265 -5.22 -8.20 24.13
CA LYS A 265 -5.17 -7.59 25.46
C LYS A 265 -3.93 -6.71 25.54
N ILE A 266 -4.11 -5.44 25.89
CA ILE A 266 -3.00 -4.53 26.16
C ILE A 266 -2.54 -4.75 27.59
N ILE A 267 -1.24 -5.04 27.79
CA ILE A 267 -0.63 -5.27 29.09
C ILE A 267 0.45 -4.22 29.28
N ARG A 268 0.23 -3.37 30.29
CA ARG A 268 1.17 -2.33 30.69
C ARG A 268 1.47 -2.48 32.18
N THR A 269 2.60 -3.06 32.48
CA THR A 269 3.10 -3.25 33.83
C THR A 269 4.54 -2.80 33.88
N ALA A 270 5.09 -2.57 35.10
CA ALA A 270 6.46 -2.10 35.27
C ALA A 270 7.46 -2.98 34.49
N GLY A 271 8.01 -2.44 33.39
CA GLY A 271 8.96 -3.12 32.52
C GLY A 271 8.37 -3.99 31.40
N LEU A 272 7.04 -4.06 31.23
CA LEU A 272 6.39 -4.83 30.17
C LEU A 272 5.27 -4.01 29.51
N ASP A 273 5.51 -3.58 28.27
CA ASP A 273 4.54 -2.90 27.41
C ASP A 273 4.31 -3.75 26.17
N VAL A 274 3.30 -4.63 26.19
CA VAL A 274 3.00 -5.58 25.11
C VAL A 274 1.50 -5.63 24.82
N ILE A 275 1.17 -6.11 23.64
CA ILE A 275 -0.14 -6.69 23.36
C ILE A 275 -0.03 -8.21 23.44
N ARG A 276 -1.09 -8.86 23.95
CA ARG A 276 -1.28 -10.30 23.84
C ARG A 276 -2.41 -10.60 22.87
N ILE A 277 -2.14 -11.42 21.87
CA ILE A 277 -3.14 -11.90 20.90
C ILE A 277 -3.91 -13.04 21.55
N LEU A 278 -5.21 -12.86 21.76
CA LEU A 278 -6.07 -13.80 22.50
C LEU A 278 -6.58 -14.95 21.63
N ASN A 279 -6.68 -14.71 20.31
CA ASN A 279 -7.14 -15.72 19.37
C ASN A 279 -6.31 -15.60 18.11
N GLN A 280 -5.45 -16.58 17.87
CA GLN A 280 -4.60 -16.59 16.68
C GLN A 280 -5.46 -16.75 15.43
N ARG A 281 -5.34 -15.80 14.52
CA ARG A 281 -5.92 -15.79 13.20
C ARG A 281 -4.84 -15.47 12.18
N SER A 282 -4.98 -15.97 10.99
CA SER A 282 -4.16 -15.55 9.87
C SER A 282 -4.59 -14.17 9.36
N PHE A 283 -3.71 -13.50 8.62
CA PHE A 283 -4.05 -12.28 7.88
C PHE A 283 -5.36 -12.43 7.10
N GLN A 284 -5.47 -13.51 6.33
CA GLN A 284 -6.64 -13.74 5.50
C GLN A 284 -7.94 -13.93 6.28
N GLU A 285 -7.90 -14.64 7.41
CA GLU A 285 -9.09 -14.80 8.25
C GLU A 285 -9.56 -13.49 8.87
N CYS A 286 -8.64 -12.56 9.15
CA CYS A 286 -9.00 -11.21 9.59
C CYS A 286 -9.63 -10.42 8.44
N VAL A 287 -9.11 -10.53 7.22
CA VAL A 287 -9.67 -9.89 6.02
C VAL A 287 -11.05 -10.45 5.69
N ASP A 288 -11.22 -11.77 5.72
CA ASP A 288 -12.51 -12.43 5.49
C ASP A 288 -13.55 -11.95 6.51
N THR A 289 -13.14 -11.80 7.79
CA THR A 289 -14.01 -11.29 8.86
C THR A 289 -14.32 -9.80 8.69
N TYR A 290 -13.35 -9.00 8.21
CA TYR A 290 -13.59 -7.59 7.90
C TYR A 290 -14.75 -7.44 6.93
N TYR A 291 -14.75 -8.15 5.80
CA TYR A 291 -15.82 -8.05 4.81
C TYR A 291 -17.14 -8.60 5.31
N ALA A 292 -17.15 -9.70 6.05
CA ALA A 292 -18.39 -10.23 6.65
C ALA A 292 -19.07 -9.24 7.60
N ASN A 293 -18.33 -8.33 8.25
CA ASN A 293 -18.90 -7.32 9.15
C ASN A 293 -19.26 -5.98 8.46
N ILE A 294 -18.91 -5.77 7.19
CA ILE A 294 -19.36 -4.59 6.44
C ILE A 294 -20.77 -4.81 5.87
N GLU A 295 -21.12 -6.07 5.57
CA GLU A 295 -22.42 -6.43 5.00
C GLU A 295 -23.56 -6.41 6.03
N GLU A 296 -23.26 -6.33 7.34
CA GLU A 296 -24.22 -6.16 8.43
C GLU A 296 -24.50 -4.67 8.72
#